data_f8a0472089682bb8667c958345010c78
#
_entry.id   f8a0472089682bb8667c958345010c78
#
_cell.length_a   1.000
_cell.length_b   1.000
_cell.length_c   1.000
_cell.angle_alpha   90.00
_cell.angle_beta   90.00
_cell.angle_gamma   90.00
#
_symmetry.space_group_name_H-M   'P 1'
#
loop_
_entity.id
_entity.type
_entity.pdbx_description
1 polymer ?
#
loop_
_entity_poly.entity_id
_entity_poly.type
_entity_poly.pdbx_seq_one_letter_code
_entity_poly.pdbx_strand_id
1 'polypeptide(L)'
;MSETTATEPAVQDQMPAYSEAVKSGLYAKKSGLVGKYDNVRRYWEDEISRAFLYPHLRRLLDRCESEMRRLRILDLGCGSADGFELLTGIRDRDANLHDVEVDLLTNEHLGFYRGVDLNQDLLEQASSLYGGNPKISFQKADFTNGLPLNGKEKAYDLYFTSYGTFSHHNEDETLVRLLAEIAERTEDYSLIVCDWLGRYSYEWQTLWTNDLSENRNMDYVVSYIYDAEEREQHRDELQHLTLRLMSRREAESVVARAAKAAGREIKALGFFDRSIFTGRHMDTAEYNPHAQPIRYGVNSLHEPNLRTDPGSLIIDYVPQKGFAFLNDYFEYLQMCWNSLIHYTVGLLDCYCEADEEYLTPVPEPPASYPAVLQDMMKRMKKVVSGVGWLTTGLPRENVIEPQLGYALRRLMRTLQKGQGCAHGLVGIFEVESA
;
A
#
# COMPACT_ATOMS: atom_id res chain seq x y z
N MET A 1 45.84 2.97 5.53
CA MET A 1 44.64 2.18 5.83
C MET A 1 43.63 2.55 4.77
N SER A 2 43.46 1.73 3.77
CA SER A 2 42.48 1.93 2.70
C SER A 2 41.14 1.48 3.23
N GLU A 3 40.21 2.42 3.40
CA GLU A 3 38.80 2.12 3.60
C GLU A 3 38.30 1.38 2.34
N THR A 4 38.02 0.12 2.49
CA THR A 4 37.25 -0.65 1.52
C THR A 4 35.80 -0.17 1.64
N THR A 5 35.41 0.71 0.74
CA THR A 5 33.99 0.99 0.50
C THR A 5 33.35 -0.33 0.08
N ALA A 6 32.52 -0.91 0.95
CA ALA A 6 31.67 -2.03 0.60
C ALA A 6 30.75 -1.55 -0.55
N THR A 7 30.91 -2.11 -1.73
CA THR A 7 30.00 -1.91 -2.85
C THR A 7 28.65 -2.48 -2.44
N GLU A 8 27.61 -1.62 -2.41
CA GLU A 8 26.22 -2.06 -2.17
C GLU A 8 25.85 -3.16 -3.18
N PRO A 9 25.09 -4.19 -2.75
CA PRO A 9 24.65 -5.25 -3.65
C PRO A 9 23.78 -4.66 -4.78
N ALA A 10 24.09 -5.03 -6.01
CA ALA A 10 23.28 -4.64 -7.16
C ALA A 10 21.86 -5.21 -7.03
N VAL A 11 20.87 -4.55 -7.65
CA VAL A 11 19.46 -5.04 -7.66
C VAL A 11 19.36 -6.51 -8.11
N GLN A 12 20.28 -6.97 -8.97
CA GLN A 12 20.37 -8.36 -9.41
C GLN A 12 20.69 -9.35 -8.29
N ASP A 13 21.37 -8.93 -7.23
CA ASP A 13 21.72 -9.80 -6.09
C ASP A 13 20.52 -10.06 -5.17
N GLN A 14 19.43 -9.31 -5.33
CA GLN A 14 18.19 -9.44 -4.54
C GLN A 14 17.19 -10.44 -5.14
N MET A 15 17.44 -10.96 -6.34
CA MET A 15 16.53 -11.84 -7.08
C MET A 15 16.24 -13.20 -6.43
N PRO A 16 17.20 -13.86 -5.73
CA PRO A 16 16.97 -15.20 -5.16
C PRO A 16 15.79 -15.24 -4.16
N ALA A 17 15.59 -14.19 -3.37
CA ALA A 17 14.56 -14.11 -2.35
C ALA A 17 13.14 -14.29 -2.92
N TYR A 18 12.86 -13.60 -4.02
CA TYR A 18 11.54 -13.67 -4.66
C TYR A 18 11.32 -14.99 -5.38
N SER A 19 12.34 -15.53 -6.04
CA SER A 19 12.28 -16.83 -6.72
C SER A 19 11.98 -17.96 -5.74
N GLU A 20 12.61 -17.96 -4.58
CA GLU A 20 12.37 -18.96 -3.54
C GLU A 20 10.94 -18.85 -2.98
N ALA A 21 10.48 -17.63 -2.69
CA ALA A 21 9.12 -17.39 -2.22
C ALA A 21 8.04 -17.83 -3.24
N VAL A 22 8.30 -17.67 -4.54
CA VAL A 22 7.41 -18.18 -5.59
C VAL A 22 7.40 -19.71 -5.63
N LYS A 23 8.57 -20.35 -5.60
CA LYS A 23 8.70 -21.82 -5.67
C LYS A 23 8.08 -22.52 -4.46
N SER A 24 8.21 -21.93 -3.28
CA SER A 24 7.61 -22.44 -2.04
C SER A 24 6.09 -22.20 -1.96
N GLY A 25 5.49 -21.48 -2.92
CA GLY A 25 4.07 -21.14 -2.92
C GLY A 25 3.65 -20.02 -1.97
N LEU A 26 4.59 -19.38 -1.29
CA LEU A 26 4.34 -18.26 -0.36
C LEU A 26 3.87 -16.99 -1.07
N TYR A 27 4.10 -16.93 -2.38
CA TYR A 27 3.58 -15.87 -3.27
C TYR A 27 2.30 -16.29 -4.02
N ALA A 28 1.64 -17.38 -3.59
CA ALA A 28 0.33 -17.75 -4.11
C ALA A 28 -0.72 -16.67 -3.79
N LYS A 29 -1.61 -16.39 -4.74
CA LYS A 29 -2.71 -15.41 -4.58
C LYS A 29 -3.85 -15.97 -3.69
N LYS A 30 -3.53 -16.27 -2.45
CA LYS A 30 -4.46 -16.78 -1.45
C LYS A 30 -4.53 -15.80 -0.28
N SER A 31 -5.73 -15.28 0.00
CA SER A 31 -5.96 -14.44 1.19
C SER A 31 -5.90 -15.25 2.46
N GLY A 32 -5.61 -14.60 3.59
CA GLY A 32 -5.56 -15.22 4.91
C GLY A 32 -4.86 -14.33 5.94
N LEU A 33 -4.39 -14.95 7.00
CA LEU A 33 -3.77 -14.25 8.13
C LEU A 33 -2.31 -13.82 7.86
N VAL A 34 -1.62 -14.52 6.99
CA VAL A 34 -0.18 -14.33 6.68
C VAL A 34 0.07 -14.43 5.18
N GLY A 35 1.25 -14.03 4.75
CA GLY A 35 1.72 -14.13 3.37
C GLY A 35 1.58 -12.83 2.58
N LYS A 36 1.97 -12.89 1.30
CA LYS A 36 1.98 -11.71 0.42
C LYS A 36 0.59 -11.11 0.22
N TYR A 37 -0.44 -11.93 0.17
CA TYR A 37 -1.84 -11.55 -0.10
C TYR A 37 -2.74 -11.69 1.11
N ASP A 38 -2.22 -11.40 2.29
CA ASP A 38 -2.99 -11.41 3.53
C ASP A 38 -4.21 -10.45 3.48
N ASN A 39 -5.11 -10.60 4.46
CA ASN A 39 -6.35 -9.82 4.49
C ASN A 39 -6.11 -8.31 4.58
N VAL A 40 -5.05 -7.85 5.27
CA VAL A 40 -4.67 -6.43 5.30
C VAL A 40 -4.30 -5.96 3.89
N ARG A 41 -3.51 -6.73 3.12
CA ARG A 41 -3.22 -6.39 1.75
C ARG A 41 -4.51 -6.17 0.96
N ARG A 42 -5.40 -7.17 0.98
CA ARG A 42 -6.62 -7.19 0.17
C ARG A 42 -7.65 -6.14 0.59
N TYR A 43 -7.95 -6.07 1.88
CA TYR A 43 -9.06 -5.25 2.41
C TYR A 43 -8.62 -3.88 2.91
N TRP A 44 -7.32 -3.61 2.97
CA TRP A 44 -6.80 -2.35 3.49
C TRP A 44 -5.89 -1.63 2.49
N GLU A 45 -4.73 -2.22 2.17
CA GLU A 45 -3.70 -1.57 1.34
C GLU A 45 -4.20 -1.28 -0.07
N ASP A 46 -4.78 -2.29 -0.72
CA ASP A 46 -5.30 -2.17 -2.08
C ASP A 46 -6.46 -1.18 -2.13
N GLU A 47 -7.37 -1.23 -1.14
CA GLU A 47 -8.51 -0.34 -1.09
C GLU A 47 -8.15 1.14 -0.81
N ILE A 48 -7.12 1.39 -0.02
CA ILE A 48 -6.57 2.74 0.15
C ILE A 48 -5.99 3.22 -1.19
N SER A 49 -5.14 2.41 -1.82
CA SER A 49 -4.51 2.74 -3.09
C SER A 49 -5.56 2.98 -4.19
N ARG A 50 -6.55 2.09 -4.33
CA ARG A 50 -7.67 2.26 -5.27
C ARG A 50 -8.44 3.55 -5.04
N ALA A 51 -8.69 3.90 -3.77
CA ALA A 51 -9.42 5.12 -3.44
C ALA A 51 -8.69 6.41 -3.84
N PHE A 52 -7.36 6.43 -3.73
CA PHE A 52 -6.55 7.58 -4.14
C PHE A 52 -6.27 7.60 -5.65
N LEU A 53 -6.10 6.44 -6.29
CA LEU A 53 -5.88 6.33 -7.72
C LEU A 53 -7.14 6.62 -8.55
N TYR A 54 -8.33 6.32 -8.03
CA TYR A 54 -9.61 6.45 -8.75
C TYR A 54 -9.77 7.78 -9.50
N PRO A 55 -9.67 8.97 -8.87
CA PRO A 55 -9.94 10.23 -9.56
C PRO A 55 -8.95 10.51 -10.70
N HIS A 56 -7.72 10.05 -10.55
CA HIS A 56 -6.67 10.25 -11.55
C HIS A 56 -6.81 9.30 -12.74
N LEU A 57 -7.12 8.01 -12.44
CA LEU A 57 -7.37 7.03 -13.49
C LEU A 57 -8.66 7.37 -14.27
N ARG A 58 -9.72 7.80 -13.58
CA ARG A 58 -10.96 8.25 -14.23
C ARG A 58 -10.69 9.38 -15.22
N ARG A 59 -9.99 10.44 -14.77
CA ARG A 59 -9.59 11.57 -15.63
C ARG A 59 -8.75 11.12 -16.83
N LEU A 60 -7.83 10.16 -16.62
CA LEU A 60 -6.99 9.63 -17.69
C LEU A 60 -7.83 8.85 -18.72
N LEU A 61 -8.78 8.04 -18.27
CA LEU A 61 -9.71 7.32 -19.15
C LEU A 61 -10.61 8.27 -19.94
N ASP A 62 -11.20 9.29 -19.28
CA ASP A 62 -12.02 10.30 -19.94
C ASP A 62 -11.25 11.02 -21.05
N ARG A 63 -9.96 11.30 -20.80
CA ARG A 63 -9.07 11.88 -21.83
C ARG A 63 -8.85 10.92 -23.00
N CYS A 64 -8.54 9.65 -22.73
CA CYS A 64 -8.38 8.64 -23.78
C CYS A 64 -9.65 8.49 -24.62
N GLU A 65 -10.82 8.48 -23.99
CA GLU A 65 -12.10 8.39 -24.68
C GLU A 65 -12.36 9.62 -25.56
N SER A 66 -12.11 10.83 -25.06
CA SER A 66 -12.29 12.07 -25.82
C SER A 66 -11.37 12.15 -27.05
N GLU A 67 -10.19 11.53 -26.98
CA GLU A 67 -9.21 11.43 -28.07
C GLU A 67 -9.43 10.17 -28.94
N MET A 68 -10.49 9.40 -28.69
CA MET A 68 -10.84 8.13 -29.40
C MET A 68 -9.68 7.12 -29.42
N ARG A 69 -8.93 7.06 -28.36
CA ARG A 69 -7.80 6.12 -28.19
C ARG A 69 -7.96 5.27 -26.93
N ARG A 70 -7.13 4.26 -26.78
CA ARG A 70 -7.12 3.34 -25.66
C ARG A 70 -5.87 3.54 -24.82
N LEU A 71 -6.02 3.28 -23.52
CA LEU A 71 -4.99 3.45 -22.49
C LEU A 71 -3.80 2.51 -22.71
N ARG A 72 -2.60 3.04 -22.63
CA ARG A 72 -1.34 2.29 -22.63
C ARG A 72 -0.69 2.39 -21.25
N ILE A 73 -0.33 1.26 -20.67
CA ILE A 73 0.23 1.16 -19.31
C ILE A 73 1.60 0.48 -19.37
N LEU A 74 2.61 1.09 -18.75
CA LEU A 74 3.90 0.46 -18.43
C LEU A 74 4.00 0.30 -16.92
N ASP A 75 4.07 -0.95 -16.46
CA ASP A 75 4.21 -1.32 -15.05
C ASP A 75 5.66 -1.76 -14.79
N LEU A 76 6.41 -0.92 -14.07
CA LEU A 76 7.81 -1.11 -13.75
C LEU A 76 7.95 -1.87 -12.43
N GLY A 77 8.59 -3.04 -12.45
CA GLY A 77 8.66 -3.97 -11.34
C GLY A 77 7.30 -4.61 -11.06
N CYS A 78 6.67 -5.13 -12.13
CA CYS A 78 5.29 -5.63 -12.07
C CYS A 78 5.10 -6.88 -11.21
N GLY A 79 6.19 -7.58 -10.85
CA GLY A 79 6.12 -8.87 -10.15
C GLY A 79 5.19 -9.86 -10.86
N SER A 80 4.27 -10.43 -10.12
CA SER A 80 3.22 -11.33 -10.66
C SER A 80 1.99 -10.57 -11.18
N ALA A 81 2.18 -9.37 -11.74
CA ALA A 81 1.15 -8.44 -12.23
C ALA A 81 0.26 -7.87 -11.11
N ASP A 82 0.82 -7.62 -9.94
CA ASP A 82 0.09 -7.08 -8.79
C ASP A 82 -0.43 -5.67 -9.05
N GLY A 83 0.34 -4.85 -9.76
CA GLY A 83 -0.06 -3.51 -10.20
C GLY A 83 -1.25 -3.56 -11.15
N PHE A 84 -1.28 -4.51 -12.08
CA PHE A 84 -2.41 -4.70 -12.99
C PHE A 84 -3.69 -5.09 -12.24
N GLU A 85 -3.60 -6.02 -11.28
CA GLU A 85 -4.72 -6.41 -10.43
C GLU A 85 -5.24 -5.25 -9.57
N LEU A 86 -4.32 -4.43 -9.06
CA LEU A 86 -4.67 -3.23 -8.30
C LEU A 86 -5.50 -2.26 -9.16
N LEU A 87 -5.05 -1.96 -10.38
CA LEU A 87 -5.69 -1.03 -11.30
C LEU A 87 -7.05 -1.56 -11.80
N THR A 88 -7.12 -2.81 -12.22
CA THR A 88 -8.37 -3.43 -12.73
C THR A 88 -9.39 -3.69 -11.63
N GLY A 89 -8.97 -3.75 -10.36
CA GLY A 89 -9.88 -3.83 -9.22
C GLY A 89 -10.47 -2.50 -8.76
N ILE A 90 -10.16 -1.37 -9.43
CA ILE A 90 -10.80 -0.08 -9.14
C ILE A 90 -12.22 -0.11 -9.68
N ARG A 91 -13.21 0.06 -8.79
CA ARG A 91 -14.63 0.08 -9.15
C ARG A 91 -15.06 1.45 -9.66
N ASP A 92 -15.90 1.48 -10.68
CA ASP A 92 -16.53 2.71 -11.14
C ASP A 92 -17.58 3.17 -10.11
N ARG A 93 -17.36 4.35 -9.56
CA ARG A 93 -18.25 4.93 -8.54
C ARG A 93 -19.48 5.62 -9.12
N ASP A 94 -19.45 5.90 -10.40
CA ASP A 94 -20.55 6.52 -11.13
C ASP A 94 -21.55 5.46 -11.64
N ALA A 95 -21.19 4.15 -11.51
CA ALA A 95 -22.11 3.06 -11.79
C ALA A 95 -23.34 3.11 -10.86
N ASN A 96 -24.51 2.92 -11.43
CA ASN A 96 -25.76 2.93 -10.70
C ASN A 96 -25.81 1.77 -9.68
N LEU A 97 -26.41 1.98 -8.50
CA LEU A 97 -26.57 0.94 -7.47
C LEU A 97 -27.33 -0.31 -7.95
N HIS A 98 -28.06 -0.19 -9.05
CA HIS A 98 -28.78 -1.31 -9.68
C HIS A 98 -27.94 -2.08 -10.72
N ASP A 99 -26.79 -1.54 -11.09
CA ASP A 99 -25.90 -2.20 -12.04
C ASP A 99 -25.02 -3.19 -11.28
N VAL A 100 -24.61 -4.25 -12.00
CA VAL A 100 -23.54 -5.12 -11.55
C VAL A 100 -22.30 -4.22 -11.36
N GLU A 101 -21.52 -4.46 -10.30
CA GLU A 101 -20.26 -3.73 -10.08
C GLU A 101 -19.45 -3.70 -11.37
N VAL A 102 -19.16 -2.48 -11.85
CA VAL A 102 -18.39 -2.25 -13.07
C VAL A 102 -16.97 -1.84 -12.69
N ASP A 103 -16.00 -2.49 -13.27
CA ASP A 103 -14.60 -2.07 -13.14
C ASP A 103 -14.37 -0.77 -13.92
N LEU A 104 -13.65 0.17 -13.31
CA LEU A 104 -13.32 1.43 -13.96
C LEU A 104 -12.43 1.18 -15.19
N LEU A 105 -11.44 0.30 -15.08
CA LEU A 105 -10.56 -0.11 -16.17
C LEU A 105 -10.99 -1.48 -16.71
N THR A 106 -11.67 -1.49 -17.85
CA THR A 106 -12.08 -2.72 -18.54
C THR A 106 -11.14 -3.06 -19.70
N ASN A 107 -11.28 -4.25 -20.27
CA ASN A 107 -10.54 -4.64 -21.46
C ASN A 107 -10.83 -3.75 -22.69
N GLU A 108 -11.97 -3.06 -22.73
CA GLU A 108 -12.30 -2.12 -23.80
C GLU A 108 -11.49 -0.84 -23.73
N HIS A 109 -11.24 -0.36 -22.52
CA HIS A 109 -10.40 0.81 -22.24
C HIS A 109 -8.92 0.52 -22.51
N LEU A 110 -8.48 -0.72 -22.30
CA LEU A 110 -7.09 -1.13 -22.43
C LEU A 110 -6.67 -1.24 -23.90
N GLY A 111 -5.67 -0.47 -24.28
CA GLY A 111 -4.98 -0.58 -25.56
C GLY A 111 -3.79 -1.52 -25.47
N PHE A 112 -2.95 -1.32 -24.46
CA PHE A 112 -1.79 -2.15 -24.22
C PHE A 112 -1.31 -2.04 -22.77
N TYR A 113 -0.97 -3.17 -22.16
CA TYR A 113 -0.28 -3.26 -20.87
C TYR A 113 1.04 -3.99 -21.06
N ARG A 114 2.12 -3.39 -20.59
CA ARG A 114 3.41 -4.05 -20.46
C ARG A 114 3.85 -4.06 -19.01
N GLY A 115 4.01 -5.25 -18.44
CA GLY A 115 4.68 -5.47 -17.18
C GLY A 115 6.14 -5.80 -17.42
N VAL A 116 7.05 -5.13 -16.69
CA VAL A 116 8.47 -5.45 -16.72
C VAL A 116 8.97 -5.78 -15.32
N ASP A 117 9.79 -6.82 -15.20
CA ASP A 117 10.41 -7.23 -13.95
C ASP A 117 11.76 -7.92 -14.24
N LEU A 118 12.63 -7.98 -13.25
CA LEU A 118 13.88 -8.73 -13.33
C LEU A 118 13.68 -10.23 -13.06
N ASN A 119 12.67 -10.56 -12.25
CA ASN A 119 12.43 -11.92 -11.78
C ASN A 119 11.60 -12.72 -12.77
N GLN A 120 12.21 -13.75 -13.36
CA GLN A 120 11.60 -14.61 -14.36
C GLN A 120 10.44 -15.44 -13.77
N ASP A 121 10.59 -15.95 -12.54
CA ASP A 121 9.57 -16.80 -11.91
C ASP A 121 8.28 -16.01 -11.65
N LEU A 122 8.41 -14.72 -11.25
CA LEU A 122 7.26 -13.81 -11.10
C LEU A 122 6.58 -13.52 -12.45
N LEU A 123 7.37 -13.28 -13.52
CA LEU A 123 6.83 -13.04 -14.86
C LEU A 123 6.12 -14.27 -15.43
N GLU A 124 6.59 -15.48 -15.13
CA GLU A 124 5.90 -16.73 -15.51
C GLU A 124 4.57 -16.86 -14.78
N GLN A 125 4.52 -16.53 -13.49
CA GLN A 125 3.26 -16.47 -12.74
C GLN A 125 2.30 -15.42 -13.33
N ALA A 126 2.78 -14.21 -13.64
CA ALA A 126 1.99 -13.17 -14.30
C ALA A 126 1.45 -13.63 -15.66
N SER A 127 2.30 -14.28 -16.46
CA SER A 127 1.93 -14.80 -17.78
C SER A 127 0.89 -15.92 -17.69
N SER A 128 0.95 -16.76 -16.66
CA SER A 128 -0.05 -17.80 -16.43
C SER A 128 -1.44 -17.23 -16.11
N LEU A 129 -1.48 -16.06 -15.45
CA LEU A 129 -2.72 -15.39 -15.04
C LEU A 129 -3.33 -14.56 -16.18
N TYR A 130 -2.51 -13.85 -16.95
CA TYR A 130 -2.98 -12.80 -17.88
C TYR A 130 -2.50 -12.96 -19.32
N GLY A 131 -1.58 -13.90 -19.61
CA GLY A 131 -0.97 -14.07 -20.94
C GLY A 131 -1.92 -14.51 -22.06
N GLY A 132 -3.14 -14.91 -21.73
CA GLY A 132 -4.21 -15.18 -22.71
C GLY A 132 -4.80 -13.93 -23.35
N ASN A 133 -4.54 -12.73 -22.83
CA ASN A 133 -5.01 -11.48 -23.40
C ASN A 133 -3.93 -10.87 -24.34
N PRO A 134 -4.19 -10.72 -25.64
CA PRO A 134 -3.20 -10.19 -26.59
C PRO A 134 -2.78 -8.74 -26.36
N LYS A 135 -3.49 -8.02 -25.51
CA LYS A 135 -3.15 -6.64 -25.10
C LYS A 135 -2.19 -6.59 -23.91
N ILE A 136 -1.85 -7.73 -23.33
CA ILE A 136 -1.01 -7.82 -22.14
C ILE A 136 0.29 -8.55 -22.52
N SER A 137 1.41 -7.97 -22.14
CA SER A 137 2.73 -8.57 -22.31
C SER A 137 3.58 -8.42 -21.07
N PHE A 138 4.44 -9.41 -20.83
CA PHE A 138 5.42 -9.39 -19.77
C PHE A 138 6.82 -9.52 -20.35
N GLN A 139 7.77 -8.78 -19.81
CA GLN A 139 9.14 -8.73 -20.33
C GLN A 139 10.13 -8.72 -19.17
N LYS A 140 11.13 -9.63 -19.25
CA LYS A 140 12.28 -9.54 -18.36
C LYS A 140 13.16 -8.38 -18.77
N ALA A 141 13.30 -7.39 -17.88
CA ALA A 141 14.14 -6.22 -18.15
C ALA A 141 14.62 -5.57 -16.85
N ASP A 142 15.84 -5.07 -16.89
CA ASP A 142 16.42 -4.19 -15.90
C ASP A 142 16.20 -2.73 -16.35
N PHE A 143 15.52 -1.95 -15.55
CA PHE A 143 15.30 -0.52 -15.81
C PHE A 143 16.18 0.40 -14.94
N THR A 144 17.17 -0.15 -14.24
CA THR A 144 18.15 0.63 -13.46
C THR A 144 18.91 1.62 -14.35
N ASN A 145 19.15 1.28 -15.61
CA ASN A 145 19.89 2.10 -16.57
C ASN A 145 19.01 2.92 -17.55
N GLY A 146 17.69 2.93 -17.35
CA GLY A 146 16.72 3.65 -18.17
C GLY A 146 15.49 2.79 -18.46
N LEU A 147 14.50 3.37 -19.14
CA LEU A 147 13.29 2.64 -19.51
C LEU A 147 13.61 1.51 -20.50
N PRO A 148 13.05 0.31 -20.31
CA PRO A 148 13.30 -0.83 -21.20
C PRO A 148 12.45 -0.73 -22.49
N LEU A 149 12.56 0.42 -23.15
CA LEU A 149 11.78 0.77 -24.36
C LEU A 149 12.70 0.97 -25.55
N ASN A 150 12.27 0.50 -26.73
CA ASN A 150 12.98 0.82 -27.97
C ASN A 150 12.57 2.23 -28.46
N GLY A 151 13.46 2.89 -29.22
CA GLY A 151 13.25 4.27 -29.68
C GLY A 151 12.06 4.50 -30.61
N LYS A 152 11.40 3.43 -31.10
CA LYS A 152 10.20 3.49 -31.96
C LYS A 152 8.92 3.21 -31.21
N GLU A 153 9.02 2.84 -29.97
CA GLU A 153 7.87 2.51 -29.14
C GLU A 153 7.12 3.78 -28.75
N LYS A 154 5.79 3.77 -28.94
CA LYS A 154 4.92 4.88 -28.53
C LYS A 154 4.99 5.07 -27.02
N ALA A 155 4.86 6.31 -26.57
CA ALA A 155 4.74 6.66 -25.17
C ALA A 155 3.58 5.91 -24.48
N TYR A 156 3.65 5.82 -23.18
CA TYR A 156 2.60 5.28 -22.34
C TYR A 156 1.82 6.41 -21.66
N ASP A 157 0.54 6.18 -21.45
CA ASP A 157 -0.34 7.12 -20.75
C ASP A 157 -0.20 7.02 -19.23
N LEU A 158 0.12 5.81 -18.74
CA LEU A 158 0.35 5.54 -17.35
C LEU A 158 1.68 4.78 -17.19
N TYR A 159 2.60 5.39 -16.46
CA TYR A 159 3.80 4.75 -15.91
C TYR A 159 3.52 4.44 -14.45
N PHE A 160 3.57 3.16 -14.13
CA PHE A 160 3.08 2.66 -12.85
C PHE A 160 4.16 1.86 -12.11
N THR A 161 4.26 2.08 -10.82
CA THR A 161 4.96 1.20 -9.89
C THR A 161 4.09 0.95 -8.67
N SER A 162 4.22 -0.20 -8.05
CA SER A 162 3.42 -0.58 -6.88
C SER A 162 4.27 -1.30 -5.83
N TYR A 163 3.79 -1.28 -4.60
CA TYR A 163 4.32 -2.07 -3.47
C TYR A 163 5.80 -1.90 -3.19
N GLY A 164 6.26 -0.65 -3.25
CA GLY A 164 7.63 -0.30 -2.87
C GLY A 164 8.66 -0.56 -3.97
N THR A 165 8.26 -0.79 -5.21
CA THR A 165 9.19 -1.07 -6.32
C THR A 165 10.34 -0.06 -6.42
N PHE A 166 10.06 1.23 -6.27
CA PHE A 166 11.11 2.25 -6.37
C PHE A 166 12.07 2.28 -5.18
N SER A 167 11.75 1.59 -4.10
CA SER A 167 12.69 1.41 -2.98
C SER A 167 13.83 0.44 -3.27
N HIS A 168 13.76 -0.36 -4.34
CA HIS A 168 14.87 -1.17 -4.80
C HIS A 168 16.01 -0.36 -5.44
N HIS A 169 15.77 0.92 -5.73
CA HIS A 169 16.80 1.83 -6.25
C HIS A 169 17.39 2.67 -5.12
N ASN A 170 18.57 2.30 -4.65
CA ASN A 170 19.25 2.92 -3.53
C ASN A 170 19.75 4.34 -3.83
N GLU A 171 19.98 4.64 -5.12
CA GLU A 171 20.51 5.91 -5.61
C GLU A 171 19.42 6.78 -6.22
N ASP A 172 19.31 8.03 -5.75
CA ASP A 172 18.35 9.01 -6.28
C ASP A 172 18.58 9.27 -7.78
N GLU A 173 19.84 9.17 -8.25
CA GLU A 173 20.20 9.43 -9.66
C GLU A 173 19.51 8.48 -10.63
N THR A 174 19.29 7.23 -10.20
CA THR A 174 18.54 6.24 -10.99
C THR A 174 17.09 6.68 -11.15
N LEU A 175 16.44 7.09 -10.06
CA LEU A 175 15.06 7.59 -10.09
C LEU A 175 14.93 8.89 -10.88
N VAL A 176 15.89 9.82 -10.72
CA VAL A 176 15.94 11.07 -11.48
C VAL A 176 16.00 10.79 -12.98
N ARG A 177 16.88 9.88 -13.40
CA ARG A 177 17.03 9.50 -14.82
C ARG A 177 15.77 8.85 -15.37
N LEU A 178 15.18 7.89 -14.64
CA LEU A 178 13.94 7.22 -15.06
C LEU A 178 12.78 8.22 -15.24
N LEU A 179 12.57 9.09 -14.27
CA LEU A 179 11.50 10.08 -14.32
C LEU A 179 11.74 11.14 -15.40
N ALA A 180 13.00 11.53 -15.62
CA ALA A 180 13.36 12.43 -16.71
C ALA A 180 13.06 11.79 -18.08
N GLU A 181 13.45 10.52 -18.27
CA GLU A 181 13.17 9.79 -19.52
C GLU A 181 11.66 9.63 -19.77
N ILE A 182 10.86 9.37 -18.72
CA ILE A 182 9.40 9.37 -18.84
C ILE A 182 8.89 10.73 -19.31
N ALA A 183 9.36 11.81 -18.70
CA ALA A 183 8.95 13.16 -19.07
C ALA A 183 9.34 13.53 -20.52
N GLU A 184 10.55 13.18 -20.96
CA GLU A 184 11.03 13.39 -22.33
C GLU A 184 10.19 12.63 -23.37
N ARG A 185 9.76 11.39 -23.04
CA ARG A 185 8.96 10.54 -23.93
C ARG A 185 7.48 10.90 -23.96
N THR A 186 6.99 11.64 -22.97
CA THR A 186 5.58 12.05 -22.93
C THR A 186 5.28 12.96 -24.11
N GLU A 187 4.40 12.54 -25.01
CA GLU A 187 3.97 13.32 -26.19
C GLU A 187 2.97 14.39 -25.76
N ASP A 188 1.80 14.02 -25.26
CA ASP A 188 0.75 14.96 -24.85
C ASP A 188 0.53 14.98 -23.34
N TYR A 189 0.34 13.80 -22.75
CA TYR A 189 0.05 13.63 -21.32
C TYR A 189 0.48 12.26 -20.84
N SER A 190 1.06 12.20 -19.66
CA SER A 190 1.29 10.95 -18.94
C SER A 190 1.03 11.11 -17.44
N LEU A 191 0.42 10.09 -16.85
CA LEU A 191 0.30 9.92 -15.40
C LEU A 191 1.44 9.03 -14.91
N ILE A 192 2.08 9.41 -13.80
CA ILE A 192 3.16 8.65 -13.18
C ILE A 192 2.74 8.33 -11.75
N VAL A 193 2.82 7.06 -11.36
CA VAL A 193 2.58 6.59 -10.00
C VAL A 193 3.84 5.93 -9.49
N CYS A 194 4.38 6.46 -8.41
CA CYS A 194 5.61 6.00 -7.77
C CYS A 194 5.31 5.47 -6.38
N ASP A 195 5.82 4.28 -6.04
CA ASP A 195 5.59 3.64 -4.74
C ASP A 195 6.94 3.29 -4.08
N TRP A 196 7.14 3.79 -2.86
CA TRP A 196 8.33 3.62 -2.03
C TRP A 196 7.97 3.14 -0.63
N LEU A 197 8.95 2.66 0.12
CA LEU A 197 8.85 2.52 1.58
C LEU A 197 8.91 3.91 2.24
N GLY A 198 8.02 4.15 3.19
CA GLY A 198 7.96 5.43 3.89
C GLY A 198 9.05 5.59 4.94
N ARG A 199 9.83 6.66 4.88
CA ARG A 199 10.96 6.93 5.79
C ARG A 199 10.57 6.99 7.26
N TYR A 200 9.39 7.53 7.56
CA TYR A 200 8.92 7.79 8.92
C TYR A 200 7.84 6.80 9.37
N SER A 201 7.81 5.58 8.79
CA SER A 201 6.93 4.53 9.31
C SER A 201 7.25 4.21 10.76
N TYR A 202 6.21 3.96 11.56
CA TYR A 202 6.39 3.51 12.94
C TYR A 202 7.05 2.12 13.03
N GLU A 203 6.96 1.32 11.98
CA GLU A 203 7.58 -0.01 11.91
C GLU A 203 9.09 0.01 12.16
N TRP A 204 9.76 1.06 11.68
CA TRP A 204 11.22 1.22 11.80
C TRP A 204 11.60 2.56 12.44
N GLN A 205 10.96 2.85 13.56
CA GLN A 205 11.20 4.06 14.34
C GLN A 205 12.67 4.26 14.74
N THR A 206 13.42 3.17 14.95
CA THR A 206 14.85 3.22 15.26
C THR A 206 15.71 3.83 14.15
N LEU A 207 15.21 3.83 12.90
CA LEU A 207 15.91 4.41 11.75
C LEU A 207 15.54 5.87 11.48
N TRP A 208 14.63 6.47 12.26
CA TRP A 208 14.26 7.87 12.06
C TRP A 208 15.44 8.78 12.27
N THR A 209 15.63 9.74 11.37
CA THR A 209 16.68 10.76 11.44
C THR A 209 16.16 12.10 10.94
N ASN A 210 16.69 13.19 11.50
CA ASN A 210 16.46 14.56 11.04
C ASN A 210 17.40 14.94 9.88
N ASP A 211 18.50 14.21 9.73
CA ASP A 211 19.42 14.36 8.60
C ASP A 211 19.03 13.38 7.48
N LEU A 212 18.49 13.92 6.39
CA LEU A 212 18.03 13.11 5.25
C LEU A 212 19.17 12.43 4.48
N SER A 213 20.44 12.73 4.78
CA SER A 213 21.59 12.01 4.23
C SER A 213 21.89 10.70 4.97
N GLU A 214 21.37 10.57 6.22
CA GLU A 214 21.54 9.39 7.05
C GLU A 214 20.38 8.42 6.89
N ASN A 215 20.61 7.13 7.19
CA ASN A 215 19.61 6.06 7.18
C ASN A 215 18.72 6.08 5.92
N ARG A 216 19.33 6.36 4.77
CA ARG A 216 18.64 6.43 3.49
C ARG A 216 18.10 5.06 3.07
N ASN A 217 18.86 4.03 3.35
CA ASN A 217 18.55 2.64 3.04
C ASN A 217 18.41 1.84 4.33
N MET A 218 17.57 0.82 4.29
CA MET A 218 17.42 -0.15 5.36
C MET A 218 17.78 -1.56 4.89
N ASP A 219 18.23 -2.38 5.81
CA ASP A 219 18.28 -3.82 5.64
C ASP A 219 16.87 -4.38 5.90
N TYR A 220 16.17 -4.71 4.82
CA TYR A 220 14.77 -5.15 4.86
C TYR A 220 14.71 -6.68 4.84
N VAL A 221 14.23 -7.27 5.93
CA VAL A 221 14.06 -8.72 6.04
C VAL A 221 12.73 -9.17 5.42
N VAL A 222 12.77 -10.18 4.55
CA VAL A 222 11.57 -10.76 3.93
C VAL A 222 10.97 -11.80 4.88
N SER A 223 10.43 -11.35 6.01
CA SER A 223 9.89 -12.22 7.09
C SER A 223 8.37 -12.38 7.06
N TYR A 224 7.66 -11.49 6.40
CA TYR A 224 6.19 -11.43 6.37
C TYR A 224 5.51 -12.58 5.62
N ILE A 225 6.28 -13.41 4.94
CA ILE A 225 5.79 -14.61 4.25
C ILE A 225 5.53 -15.77 5.20
N TYR A 226 6.09 -15.71 6.41
CA TYR A 226 5.93 -16.70 7.46
C TYR A 226 5.06 -16.15 8.60
N ASP A 227 4.37 -17.03 9.33
CA ASP A 227 3.82 -16.66 10.62
C ASP A 227 4.93 -16.52 11.68
N ALA A 228 4.57 -16.10 12.91
CA ALA A 228 5.57 -15.80 13.94
C ALA A 228 6.36 -17.04 14.39
N GLU A 229 5.74 -18.23 14.41
CA GLU A 229 6.37 -19.48 14.83
C GLU A 229 7.27 -20.03 13.72
N GLU A 230 6.78 -20.04 12.47
CA GLU A 230 7.55 -20.44 11.29
C GLU A 230 8.75 -19.52 11.07
N ARG A 231 8.60 -18.22 11.31
CA ARG A 231 9.67 -17.22 11.17
C ARG A 231 10.87 -17.52 12.07
N GLU A 232 10.63 -17.94 13.32
CA GLU A 232 11.72 -18.31 14.22
C GLU A 232 12.42 -19.60 13.78
N GLN A 233 11.67 -20.54 13.20
CA GLN A 233 12.25 -21.79 12.65
C GLN A 233 13.11 -21.54 11.41
N HIS A 234 12.77 -20.53 10.59
CA HIS A 234 13.47 -20.19 9.35
C HIS A 234 14.37 -18.95 9.48
N ARG A 235 14.72 -18.54 10.68
CA ARG A 235 15.44 -17.29 10.95
C ARG A 235 16.74 -17.14 10.14
N ASP A 236 17.51 -18.19 10.02
CA ASP A 236 18.79 -18.20 9.30
C ASP A 236 18.63 -18.27 7.76
N GLU A 237 17.40 -18.53 7.29
CA GLU A 237 17.05 -18.62 5.87
C GLU A 237 16.36 -17.35 5.34
N LEU A 238 15.99 -16.42 6.24
CA LEU A 238 15.32 -15.19 5.87
C LEU A 238 16.20 -14.36 4.91
N GLN A 239 15.60 -13.92 3.85
CA GLN A 239 16.29 -13.11 2.85
C GLN A 239 16.28 -11.64 3.25
N HIS A 240 17.36 -10.94 2.95
CA HIS A 240 17.58 -9.55 3.24
C HIS A 240 17.70 -8.75 1.94
N LEU A 241 17.10 -7.57 1.91
CA LEU A 241 17.10 -6.64 0.78
C LEU A 241 17.54 -5.27 1.26
N THR A 242 18.41 -4.60 0.51
CA THR A 242 18.70 -3.19 0.78
C THR A 242 17.67 -2.33 0.09
N LEU A 243 16.79 -1.66 0.87
CA LEU A 243 15.69 -0.87 0.35
C LEU A 243 15.78 0.60 0.78
N ARG A 244 15.52 1.49 -0.17
CA ARG A 244 15.48 2.94 0.01
C ARG A 244 14.26 3.37 0.80
N LEU A 245 14.45 4.14 1.86
CA LEU A 245 13.39 4.84 2.58
C LEU A 245 13.16 6.22 1.98
N MET A 246 11.91 6.62 1.79
CA MET A 246 11.53 7.85 1.12
C MET A 246 10.53 8.66 1.95
N SER A 247 10.83 9.93 2.17
CA SER A 247 9.87 10.93 2.65
C SER A 247 9.29 11.70 1.47
N ARG A 248 8.14 12.34 1.68
CA ARG A 248 7.55 13.23 0.67
C ARG A 248 8.54 14.28 0.18
N ARG A 249 9.29 14.92 1.08
CA ARG A 249 10.28 15.95 0.75
C ARG A 249 11.39 15.43 -0.16
N GLU A 250 11.87 14.21 0.07
CA GLU A 250 12.87 13.56 -0.78
C GLU A 250 12.29 13.22 -2.15
N ALA A 251 11.08 12.65 -2.20
CA ALA A 251 10.39 12.36 -3.45
C ALA A 251 10.16 13.63 -4.30
N GLU A 252 9.70 14.72 -3.68
CA GLU A 252 9.56 16.03 -4.34
C GLU A 252 10.91 16.54 -4.88
N SER A 253 12.00 16.34 -4.15
CA SER A 253 13.36 16.72 -4.60
C SER A 253 13.83 15.89 -5.80
N VAL A 254 13.61 14.57 -5.79
CA VAL A 254 13.92 13.67 -6.91
C VAL A 254 13.14 14.10 -8.16
N VAL A 255 11.85 14.33 -8.01
CA VAL A 255 10.96 14.75 -9.12
C VAL A 255 11.37 16.11 -9.68
N ALA A 256 11.69 17.09 -8.83
CA ALA A 256 12.16 18.41 -9.29
C ALA A 256 13.49 18.34 -10.08
N ARG A 257 14.40 17.44 -9.66
CA ARG A 257 15.65 17.18 -10.38
C ARG A 257 15.39 16.51 -11.73
N ALA A 258 14.46 15.56 -11.78
CA ALA A 258 14.05 14.91 -13.02
C ALA A 258 13.40 15.90 -13.99
N ALA A 259 12.49 16.75 -13.52
CA ALA A 259 11.85 17.79 -14.28
C ALA A 259 12.89 18.76 -14.91
N LYS A 260 13.88 19.17 -14.10
CA LYS A 260 15.00 20.00 -14.58
C LYS A 260 15.85 19.30 -15.64
N ALA A 261 16.15 18.01 -15.44
CA ALA A 261 16.97 17.23 -16.38
C ALA A 261 16.26 17.05 -17.72
N ALA A 262 14.94 16.79 -17.71
CA ALA A 262 14.12 16.64 -18.91
C ALA A 262 13.77 17.98 -19.59
N GLY A 263 13.97 19.13 -18.93
CA GLY A 263 13.47 20.42 -19.40
C GLY A 263 11.93 20.48 -19.49
N ARG A 264 11.22 19.68 -18.71
CA ARG A 264 9.76 19.51 -18.69
C ARG A 264 9.22 19.67 -17.28
N GLU A 265 7.99 20.16 -17.14
CA GLU A 265 7.32 20.17 -15.84
C GLU A 265 6.80 18.77 -15.49
N ILE A 266 7.09 18.32 -14.26
CA ILE A 266 6.49 17.15 -13.64
C ILE A 266 5.73 17.66 -12.40
N LYS A 267 4.41 17.67 -12.47
CA LYS A 267 3.55 18.24 -11.43
C LYS A 267 3.06 17.17 -10.47
N ALA A 268 3.24 17.40 -9.17
CA ALA A 268 2.69 16.54 -8.14
C ALA A 268 1.17 16.74 -8.02
N LEU A 269 0.39 15.66 -8.19
CA LEU A 269 -1.05 15.64 -7.99
C LEU A 269 -1.41 15.28 -6.55
N GLY A 270 -0.60 14.45 -5.89
CA GLY A 270 -0.81 14.06 -4.51
C GLY A 270 0.16 13.02 -4.00
N PHE A 271 0.15 12.86 -2.67
CA PHE A 271 0.85 11.80 -1.97
C PHE A 271 -0.11 11.14 -0.98
N PHE A 272 0.06 9.86 -0.76
CA PHE A 272 -0.65 9.16 0.32
C PHE A 272 0.22 8.12 1.00
N ASP A 273 -0.04 7.96 2.30
CA ASP A 273 0.56 6.95 3.15
C ASP A 273 -0.34 5.69 3.15
N ARG A 274 0.24 4.54 2.81
CA ARG A 274 -0.43 3.24 2.81
C ARG A 274 0.03 2.44 4.02
N SER A 275 -0.87 1.78 4.74
CA SER A 275 -0.56 0.89 5.87
C SER A 275 0.06 1.59 7.09
N ILE A 276 -0.52 2.71 7.55
CA ILE A 276 -0.17 3.28 8.86
C ILE A 276 -0.62 2.28 9.94
N PHE A 277 0.26 1.94 10.88
CA PHE A 277 0.11 0.93 11.94
C PHE A 277 -0.21 -0.50 11.48
N THR A 278 -0.39 -0.74 10.18
CA THR A 278 -0.70 -2.06 9.64
C THR A 278 0.37 -2.57 8.67
N GLY A 279 1.57 -2.03 8.78
CA GLY A 279 2.71 -2.43 7.97
C GLY A 279 3.17 -3.86 8.26
N ARG A 280 4.02 -4.39 7.39
CA ARG A 280 4.45 -5.80 7.41
C ARG A 280 5.42 -6.13 8.53
N HIS A 281 6.07 -5.10 9.09
CA HIS A 281 7.10 -5.23 10.11
C HIS A 281 6.69 -4.66 11.48
N MET A 282 5.38 -4.52 11.73
CA MET A 282 4.87 -4.11 13.04
C MET A 282 5.21 -5.11 14.16
N ASP A 283 5.66 -6.31 13.83
CA ASP A 283 6.11 -7.35 14.76
C ASP A 283 7.62 -7.66 14.65
N THR A 284 8.40 -6.79 13.98
CA THR A 284 9.84 -6.96 13.80
C THR A 284 10.59 -6.08 14.81
N ALA A 285 10.93 -6.68 15.96
CA ALA A 285 11.51 -5.97 17.11
C ALA A 285 12.85 -5.27 16.79
N GLU A 286 13.61 -5.77 15.83
CA GLU A 286 14.87 -5.18 15.36
C GLU A 286 14.67 -3.77 14.78
N TYR A 287 13.51 -3.51 14.17
CA TYR A 287 13.19 -2.20 13.60
C TYR A 287 12.50 -1.26 14.59
N ASN A 288 11.63 -1.82 15.43
CA ASN A 288 10.96 -1.10 16.51
C ASN A 288 10.60 -2.05 17.65
N PRO A 289 11.36 -2.04 18.76
CA PRO A 289 11.11 -2.93 19.89
C PRO A 289 9.80 -2.60 20.67
N HIS A 290 9.17 -1.49 20.34
CA HIS A 290 7.93 -1.02 20.97
C HIS A 290 6.68 -1.27 20.13
N ALA A 291 6.84 -1.61 18.85
CA ALA A 291 5.70 -1.91 17.99
C ALA A 291 5.03 -3.23 18.40
N GLN A 292 3.72 -3.30 18.21
CA GLN A 292 2.89 -4.47 18.50
C GLN A 292 2.47 -5.14 17.18
N PRO A 293 2.10 -6.44 17.16
CA PRO A 293 1.73 -7.17 15.95
C PRO A 293 0.31 -6.80 15.44
N ILE A 294 0.04 -5.52 15.30
CA ILE A 294 -1.27 -4.94 14.90
C ILE A 294 -1.75 -5.54 13.57
N ARG A 295 -0.84 -5.77 12.62
CA ARG A 295 -1.21 -6.34 11.31
C ARG A 295 -1.93 -7.68 11.46
N TYR A 296 -1.45 -8.56 12.33
CA TYR A 296 -2.09 -9.85 12.57
C TYR A 296 -3.51 -9.67 13.12
N GLY A 297 -3.70 -8.79 14.10
CA GLY A 297 -5.02 -8.46 14.65
C GLY A 297 -5.98 -7.91 13.58
N VAL A 298 -5.49 -7.03 12.69
CA VAL A 298 -6.31 -6.50 11.59
C VAL A 298 -6.60 -7.58 10.53
N ASN A 299 -5.66 -8.49 10.24
CA ASN A 299 -5.93 -9.66 9.39
C ASN A 299 -7.06 -10.51 9.97
N SER A 300 -7.06 -10.74 11.29
CA SER A 300 -8.07 -11.53 12.00
C SER A 300 -9.47 -10.92 11.90
N LEU A 301 -9.60 -9.58 11.92
CA LEU A 301 -10.89 -8.89 11.74
C LEU A 301 -11.58 -9.24 10.41
N HIS A 302 -10.84 -9.66 9.41
CA HIS A 302 -11.35 -9.99 8.09
C HIS A 302 -11.36 -11.50 7.80
N GLU A 303 -10.98 -12.32 8.79
CA GLU A 303 -10.97 -13.77 8.63
C GLU A 303 -12.34 -14.36 9.05
N PRO A 304 -13.04 -15.04 8.14
CA PRO A 304 -14.37 -15.58 8.43
C PRO A 304 -14.37 -16.55 9.61
N ASN A 305 -15.35 -16.42 10.49
CA ASN A 305 -15.56 -17.27 11.66
C ASN A 305 -14.44 -17.23 12.71
N LEU A 306 -13.49 -16.31 12.60
CA LEU A 306 -12.44 -16.09 13.58
C LEU A 306 -12.79 -14.89 14.45
N ARG A 307 -12.81 -15.08 15.77
CA ARG A 307 -13.01 -14.01 16.75
C ARG A 307 -11.68 -13.35 17.09
N THR A 308 -11.60 -12.05 16.88
CA THR A 308 -10.40 -11.26 17.20
C THR A 308 -10.40 -10.85 18.68
N ASP A 309 -9.22 -10.93 19.32
CA ASP A 309 -9.00 -10.26 20.59
C ASP A 309 -8.84 -8.75 20.40
N PRO A 310 -9.76 -7.89 20.90
CA PRO A 310 -9.62 -6.45 20.78
C PRO A 310 -8.34 -5.89 21.39
N GLY A 311 -7.78 -6.56 22.40
CA GLY A 311 -6.51 -6.19 23.04
C GLY A 311 -5.35 -6.24 22.04
N SER A 312 -5.38 -7.15 21.06
CA SER A 312 -4.35 -7.27 20.01
C SER A 312 -4.37 -6.09 19.02
N LEU A 313 -5.40 -5.27 19.05
CA LEU A 313 -5.55 -4.10 18.16
C LEU A 313 -5.10 -2.79 18.81
N ILE A 314 -4.85 -2.79 20.11
CA ILE A 314 -4.48 -1.57 20.84
C ILE A 314 -3.04 -1.18 20.50
N ILE A 315 -2.85 0.08 20.16
CA ILE A 315 -1.54 0.66 19.89
C ILE A 315 -1.05 1.34 21.16
N ASP A 316 0.17 1.00 21.56
CA ASP A 316 0.91 1.67 22.64
C ASP A 316 2.13 2.36 22.02
N TYR A 317 1.90 3.57 21.52
CA TYR A 317 2.94 4.36 20.82
C TYR A 317 3.97 4.89 21.81
N VAL A 318 5.23 4.65 21.54
CA VAL A 318 6.35 5.18 22.32
C VAL A 318 7.00 6.34 21.57
N PRO A 319 6.99 7.59 22.10
CA PRO A 319 7.57 8.74 21.43
C PRO A 319 9.10 8.64 21.25
N GLN A 320 9.58 9.04 20.08
CA GLN A 320 11.00 9.11 19.74
C GLN A 320 11.58 10.49 20.07
N LYS A 321 12.65 10.54 20.85
CA LYS A 321 13.32 11.81 21.22
C LYS A 321 13.82 12.54 19.96
N GLY A 322 13.52 13.85 19.88
CA GLY A 322 13.97 14.70 18.76
C GLY A 322 13.00 14.78 17.58
N PHE A 323 11.85 14.09 17.65
CA PHE A 323 10.85 14.01 16.56
C PHE A 323 9.47 14.53 17.00
N ALA A 324 9.42 15.72 17.64
CA ALA A 324 8.18 16.25 18.21
C ALA A 324 6.99 16.21 17.23
N PHE A 325 7.17 16.68 15.98
CA PHE A 325 6.10 16.71 15.00
C PHE A 325 5.57 15.31 14.64
N LEU A 326 6.46 14.31 14.51
CA LEU A 326 6.06 12.94 14.24
C LEU A 326 5.38 12.32 15.47
N ASN A 327 5.90 12.58 16.68
CA ASN A 327 5.31 12.11 17.92
C ASN A 327 3.88 12.65 18.07
N ASP A 328 3.66 13.95 17.94
CA ASP A 328 2.32 14.58 18.00
C ASP A 328 1.37 13.94 17.00
N TYR A 329 1.86 13.63 15.79
CA TYR A 329 1.05 12.99 14.75
C TYR A 329 0.69 11.55 15.10
N PHE A 330 1.64 10.72 15.51
CA PHE A 330 1.37 9.33 15.85
C PHE A 330 0.56 9.19 17.14
N GLU A 331 0.79 10.03 18.16
CA GLU A 331 -0.03 10.09 19.37
C GLU A 331 -1.49 10.44 19.03
N TYR A 332 -1.70 11.40 18.13
CA TYR A 332 -3.03 11.74 17.66
C TYR A 332 -3.71 10.57 16.90
N LEU A 333 -2.97 9.88 16.03
CA LEU A 333 -3.49 8.71 15.32
C LEU A 333 -3.82 7.56 16.28
N GLN A 334 -2.94 7.27 17.24
CA GLN A 334 -3.16 6.29 18.29
C GLN A 334 -4.42 6.62 19.10
N MET A 335 -4.58 7.85 19.54
CA MET A 335 -5.76 8.29 20.28
C MET A 335 -7.03 8.01 19.47
N CYS A 336 -7.06 8.36 18.19
CA CYS A 336 -8.22 8.12 17.33
C CYS A 336 -8.47 6.61 17.13
N TRP A 337 -7.43 5.83 16.88
CA TRP A 337 -7.49 4.40 16.67
C TRP A 337 -8.01 3.65 17.90
N ASN A 338 -7.37 3.85 19.05
CA ASN A 338 -7.74 3.19 20.30
C ASN A 338 -9.14 3.61 20.77
N SER A 339 -9.51 4.88 20.59
CA SER A 339 -10.85 5.34 20.95
C SER A 339 -11.96 4.62 20.17
N LEU A 340 -11.75 4.35 18.87
CA LEU A 340 -12.72 3.60 18.07
C LEU A 340 -12.84 2.14 18.53
N ILE A 341 -11.71 1.50 18.87
CA ILE A 341 -11.71 0.13 19.38
C ILE A 341 -12.41 0.06 20.73
N HIS A 342 -12.03 0.90 21.70
CA HIS A 342 -12.67 0.93 23.02
C HIS A 342 -14.16 1.23 22.94
N TYR A 343 -14.57 2.16 22.07
CA TYR A 343 -15.98 2.43 21.85
C TYR A 343 -16.71 1.21 21.31
N THR A 344 -16.14 0.47 20.37
CA THR A 344 -16.73 -0.74 19.80
C THR A 344 -16.83 -1.86 20.83
N VAL A 345 -15.79 -2.04 21.67
CA VAL A 345 -15.85 -3.00 22.79
C VAL A 345 -16.97 -2.62 23.77
N GLY A 346 -17.06 -1.35 24.17
CA GLY A 346 -18.13 -0.88 25.02
C GLY A 346 -19.54 -1.08 24.44
N LEU A 347 -19.67 -1.03 23.11
CA LEU A 347 -20.95 -1.40 22.45
C LEU A 347 -21.25 -2.89 22.62
N LEU A 348 -20.26 -3.76 22.45
CA LEU A 348 -20.43 -5.20 22.63
C LEU A 348 -20.80 -5.54 24.07
N ASP A 349 -20.17 -4.88 25.05
CA ASP A 349 -20.46 -5.07 26.48
C ASP A 349 -21.89 -4.62 26.88
N CYS A 350 -22.43 -3.62 26.14
CA CYS A 350 -23.78 -3.12 26.36
C CYS A 350 -24.86 -3.96 25.65
N TYR A 351 -24.46 -4.89 24.79
CA TYR A 351 -25.38 -5.70 24.00
C TYR A 351 -25.70 -7.02 24.68
N CYS A 352 -26.97 -7.42 24.71
CA CYS A 352 -27.40 -8.71 25.25
C CYS A 352 -27.44 -9.75 24.13
N GLU A 353 -26.49 -10.69 24.13
CA GLU A 353 -26.42 -11.72 23.09
C GLU A 353 -27.67 -12.61 23.03
N ALA A 354 -28.33 -12.83 24.17
CA ALA A 354 -29.51 -13.72 24.22
C ALA A 354 -30.77 -13.08 23.63
N ASP A 355 -30.98 -11.80 23.90
CA ASP A 355 -32.17 -11.06 23.46
C ASP A 355 -31.88 -10.05 22.36
N GLU A 356 -30.60 -9.94 21.97
CA GLU A 356 -30.13 -9.02 20.91
C GLU A 356 -30.52 -7.55 21.15
N GLU A 357 -30.62 -7.12 22.40
CA GLU A 357 -30.98 -5.78 22.86
C GLU A 357 -29.87 -5.18 23.73
N TYR A 358 -29.76 -3.85 23.75
CA TYR A 358 -28.85 -3.14 24.63
C TYR A 358 -29.30 -3.21 26.09
N LEU A 359 -28.39 -3.69 26.97
CA LEU A 359 -28.62 -3.73 28.41
C LEU A 359 -28.53 -2.35 29.08
N THR A 360 -27.69 -1.49 28.55
CA THR A 360 -27.45 -0.15 29.08
C THR A 360 -27.40 0.88 27.93
N PRO A 361 -27.74 2.17 28.20
CA PRO A 361 -27.60 3.22 27.20
C PRO A 361 -26.12 3.35 26.76
N VAL A 362 -25.87 3.26 25.46
CA VAL A 362 -24.57 3.49 24.88
C VAL A 362 -24.32 5.00 24.80
N PRO A 363 -23.18 5.49 25.32
CA PRO A 363 -22.85 6.91 25.25
C PRO A 363 -22.67 7.38 23.79
N GLU A 364 -23.03 8.63 23.54
CA GLU A 364 -22.72 9.26 22.25
C GLU A 364 -21.22 9.57 22.16
N PRO A 365 -20.63 9.57 20.93
CA PRO A 365 -19.25 9.95 20.74
C PRO A 365 -18.99 11.39 21.24
N PRO A 366 -17.88 11.64 21.98
CA PRO A 366 -17.55 12.98 22.44
C PRO A 366 -17.47 14.00 21.29
N ALA A 367 -18.07 15.15 21.46
CA ALA A 367 -18.08 16.22 20.46
C ALA A 367 -16.68 16.82 20.18
N SER A 368 -15.74 16.62 21.09
CA SER A 368 -14.32 17.02 20.93
C SER A 368 -13.54 16.15 19.97
N TYR A 369 -14.04 14.98 19.61
CA TYR A 369 -13.35 14.08 18.67
C TYR A 369 -13.42 14.59 17.23
N PRO A 370 -12.43 14.25 16.38
CA PRO A 370 -12.49 14.58 14.95
C PRO A 370 -13.77 14.03 14.29
N ALA A 371 -14.30 14.77 13.34
CA ALA A 371 -15.56 14.40 12.66
C ALA A 371 -15.54 12.99 12.07
N VAL A 372 -14.41 12.57 11.50
CA VAL A 372 -14.26 11.20 10.95
C VAL A 372 -14.35 10.15 12.05
N LEU A 373 -13.76 10.38 13.23
CA LEU A 373 -13.84 9.44 14.35
C LEU A 373 -15.28 9.34 14.87
N GLN A 374 -15.96 10.47 15.05
CA GLN A 374 -17.38 10.50 15.45
C GLN A 374 -18.27 9.76 14.44
N ASP A 375 -18.03 9.94 13.12
CA ASP A 375 -18.77 9.23 12.06
C ASP A 375 -18.53 7.71 12.15
N MET A 376 -17.28 7.27 12.35
CA MET A 376 -16.96 5.84 12.48
C MET A 376 -17.60 5.23 13.74
N MET A 377 -17.56 5.91 14.89
CA MET A 377 -18.24 5.47 16.11
C MET A 377 -19.75 5.33 15.92
N LYS A 378 -20.39 6.33 15.29
CA LYS A 378 -21.84 6.27 14.97
C LYS A 378 -22.18 5.11 14.03
N ARG A 379 -21.29 4.79 13.07
CA ARG A 379 -21.45 3.64 12.18
C ARG A 379 -21.34 2.33 12.94
N MET A 380 -20.34 2.20 13.82
CA MET A 380 -20.18 1.00 14.65
C MET A 380 -21.41 0.80 15.57
N LYS A 381 -21.94 1.89 16.16
CA LYS A 381 -23.19 1.82 16.93
C LYS A 381 -24.34 1.25 16.10
N LYS A 382 -24.52 1.71 14.85
CA LYS A 382 -25.56 1.17 13.94
C LYS A 382 -25.32 -0.30 13.60
N VAL A 383 -24.07 -0.70 13.38
CA VAL A 383 -23.72 -2.08 13.07
C VAL A 383 -24.05 -2.99 14.23
N VAL A 384 -23.56 -2.69 15.44
CA VAL A 384 -23.79 -3.53 16.62
C VAL A 384 -25.26 -3.60 16.98
N SER A 385 -25.99 -2.46 16.98
CA SER A 385 -27.43 -2.46 17.29
C SER A 385 -28.31 -3.09 16.20
N GLY A 386 -27.75 -3.30 15.00
CA GLY A 386 -28.51 -3.84 13.87
C GLY A 386 -28.33 -5.33 13.61
N VAL A 387 -27.42 -6.02 14.31
CA VAL A 387 -27.13 -7.44 14.00
C VAL A 387 -28.24 -8.40 14.38
N GLY A 388 -29.10 -8.02 15.32
CA GLY A 388 -30.15 -8.89 15.82
C GLY A 388 -31.20 -9.30 14.78
N TRP A 389 -31.39 -8.53 13.72
CA TRP A 389 -32.31 -8.87 12.65
C TRP A 389 -31.63 -9.56 11.45
N LEU A 390 -30.30 -9.77 11.49
CA LEU A 390 -29.59 -10.48 10.44
C LEU A 390 -29.71 -12.00 10.60
N THR A 391 -29.88 -12.71 9.50
CA THR A 391 -29.94 -14.17 9.47
C THR A 391 -28.55 -14.80 9.30
N THR A 392 -27.57 -14.33 10.04
CA THR A 392 -26.19 -14.85 10.01
C THR A 392 -25.82 -15.52 11.31
N GLY A 393 -25.04 -16.61 11.25
CA GLY A 393 -24.38 -17.16 12.41
C GLY A 393 -23.11 -16.35 12.73
N LEU A 394 -22.70 -16.32 14.00
CA LEU A 394 -21.49 -15.64 14.47
C LEU A 394 -21.44 -14.16 14.03
N PRO A 395 -22.43 -13.33 14.46
CA PRO A 395 -22.55 -11.95 13.97
C PRO A 395 -21.36 -11.08 14.35
N ARG A 396 -20.68 -11.35 15.47
CA ARG A 396 -19.48 -10.62 15.88
C ARG A 396 -18.36 -10.85 14.86
N GLU A 397 -18.03 -12.09 14.55
CA GLU A 397 -16.92 -12.49 13.70
C GLU A 397 -17.17 -12.16 12.22
N ASN A 398 -18.41 -12.34 11.77
CA ASN A 398 -18.73 -12.23 10.34
C ASN A 398 -19.30 -10.88 9.91
N VAL A 399 -19.72 -10.03 10.86
CA VAL A 399 -20.32 -8.72 10.57
C VAL A 399 -19.62 -7.60 11.33
N ILE A 400 -19.58 -7.64 12.66
CA ILE A 400 -19.11 -6.52 13.48
C ILE A 400 -17.61 -6.31 13.29
N GLU A 401 -16.81 -7.36 13.39
CA GLU A 401 -15.34 -7.26 13.29
C GLU A 401 -14.85 -6.82 11.91
N PRO A 402 -15.35 -7.34 10.77
CA PRO A 402 -15.02 -6.79 9.46
C PRO A 402 -15.41 -5.31 9.31
N GLN A 403 -16.56 -4.89 9.87
CA GLN A 403 -16.96 -3.48 9.84
C GLN A 403 -16.07 -2.60 10.71
N LEU A 404 -15.55 -3.10 11.83
CA LEU A 404 -14.52 -2.41 12.61
C LEU A 404 -13.24 -2.24 11.77
N GLY A 405 -12.78 -3.27 11.07
CA GLY A 405 -11.63 -3.21 10.16
C GLY A 405 -11.82 -2.13 9.08
N TYR A 406 -13.00 -2.07 8.45
CA TYR A 406 -13.32 -1.03 7.47
C TYR A 406 -13.40 0.37 8.09
N ALA A 407 -13.91 0.50 9.31
CA ALA A 407 -13.98 1.77 10.02
C ALA A 407 -12.58 2.29 10.39
N LEU A 408 -11.69 1.44 10.91
CA LEU A 408 -10.29 1.75 11.18
C LEU A 408 -9.54 2.15 9.90
N ARG A 409 -9.73 1.42 8.80
CA ARG A 409 -9.17 1.77 7.49
C ARG A 409 -9.63 3.15 7.03
N ARG A 410 -10.94 3.44 7.13
CA ARG A 410 -11.51 4.76 6.78
C ARG A 410 -10.92 5.87 7.61
N LEU A 411 -10.77 5.63 8.92
CA LEU A 411 -10.14 6.55 9.85
C LEU A 411 -8.72 6.90 9.40
N MET A 412 -7.86 5.90 9.22
CA MET A 412 -6.47 6.09 8.81
C MET A 412 -6.35 6.74 7.42
N ARG A 413 -7.15 6.30 6.45
CA ARG A 413 -7.18 6.91 5.13
C ARG A 413 -7.52 8.40 5.17
N THR A 414 -8.38 8.82 6.09
CA THR A 414 -8.80 10.23 6.20
C THR A 414 -7.78 11.07 6.96
N LEU A 415 -7.09 10.50 7.95
CA LEU A 415 -6.15 11.21 8.81
C LEU A 415 -4.71 11.20 8.29
N GLN A 416 -4.37 10.34 7.32
CA GLN A 416 -3.04 10.28 6.72
C GLN A 416 -2.68 11.59 5.99
N LYS A 417 -1.38 11.86 5.82
CA LYS A 417 -0.86 13.12 5.24
C LYS A 417 0.07 12.94 4.05
N GLY A 418 0.37 11.70 3.65
CA GLY A 418 1.30 11.41 2.56
C GLY A 418 2.71 11.94 2.83
N GLN A 419 3.21 11.75 4.05
CA GLN A 419 4.54 12.24 4.46
C GLN A 419 5.61 11.14 4.48
N GLY A 420 5.24 9.89 4.23
CA GLY A 420 6.08 8.71 4.42
C GLY A 420 6.01 8.17 5.85
N CYS A 421 4.86 8.33 6.51
CA CYS A 421 4.60 7.86 7.87
C CYS A 421 3.94 6.46 7.91
N ALA A 422 4.02 5.70 6.83
CA ALA A 422 3.47 4.36 6.68
C ALA A 422 4.47 3.42 6.03
N HIS A 423 4.14 2.12 5.97
CA HIS A 423 4.93 1.15 5.22
C HIS A 423 5.20 1.61 3.78
N GLY A 424 4.18 2.09 3.09
CA GLY A 424 4.31 2.60 1.73
C GLY A 424 3.95 4.09 1.62
N LEU A 425 4.78 4.84 0.91
CA LEU A 425 4.52 6.20 0.43
C LEU A 425 4.28 6.14 -1.08
N VAL A 426 3.13 6.61 -1.52
CA VAL A 426 2.79 6.66 -2.95
C VAL A 426 2.68 8.11 -3.39
N GLY A 427 3.39 8.46 -4.45
CA GLY A 427 3.31 9.76 -5.13
C GLY A 427 2.64 9.62 -6.49
N ILE A 428 1.76 10.56 -6.83
CA ILE A 428 1.07 10.64 -8.11
C ILE A 428 1.46 11.94 -8.80
N PHE A 429 1.92 11.84 -10.03
CA PHE A 429 2.44 12.97 -10.79
C PHE A 429 1.86 12.98 -12.21
N GLU A 430 1.84 14.15 -12.83
CA GLU A 430 1.48 14.31 -14.23
C GLU A 430 2.57 15.05 -15.00
N VAL A 431 2.72 14.69 -16.26
CA VAL A 431 3.52 15.41 -17.26
C VAL A 431 2.60 15.78 -18.38
N GLU A 432 2.60 17.05 -18.77
CA GLU A 432 1.88 17.54 -19.95
C GLU A 432 2.88 17.96 -21.04
N SER A 433 2.42 18.01 -22.29
CA SER A 433 3.19 18.58 -23.39
C SER A 433 3.51 20.06 -23.08
N ALA A 434 4.70 20.51 -23.49
CA ALA A 434 5.15 21.89 -23.32
C ALA A 434 4.29 22.86 -24.17
#